data_a0ac33400ab7061017a87524b3c933a4
#
_entry.id   a0ac33400ab7061017a87524b3c933a4
#
_cell.length_a   1.000
_cell.length_b   1.000
_cell.length_c   1.000
_cell.angle_alpha   90.00
_cell.angle_beta   90.00
_cell.angle_gamma   90.00
#
_symmetry.space_group_name_H-M   'P 1'
#
loop_
_entity.id
_entity.type
_entity.pdbx_description
1 polymer ?
#
loop_
_entity_poly.entity_id
_entity_poly.type
_entity_poly.pdbx_seq_one_letter_code
_entity_poly.pdbx_strand_id
1 'polypeptide(L)'
;MLTGLTSKIYEGSDTSLRDFALRCVRQLGAGYKASNYGEDELPKDKVPIIIVPEYYYKNLCDAEQELRYWQSMRDNHPEELRKLYDKKVEEHNLAFDKYNESLGVDLKLRDRYENMLKRVEAWDVKEDYLSLKELMIKQLKESIAYDCRPTTITYEPFMDYDLWLKFQIECSEEEVRMCKERLEKEEKSVRETNEYLKGLYQAIDEAEPLNK
;
A
#
# COMPACT_ATOMS: atom_id res chain seq x y z
N MET A 1 -36.75 5.40 3.64
CA MET A 1 -35.56 5.80 4.45
C MET A 1 -35.30 7.26 4.18
N LEU A 2 -35.38 8.10 5.21
CA LEU A 2 -34.93 9.48 5.11
C LEU A 2 -33.44 9.51 4.88
N THR A 3 -33.00 10.02 3.77
CA THR A 3 -31.56 10.27 3.57
C THR A 3 -31.20 11.48 4.43
N GLY A 4 -30.03 11.51 5.07
CA GLY A 4 -29.57 12.64 5.90
C GLY A 4 -29.61 14.00 5.19
N LEU A 5 -29.73 14.00 3.84
CA LEU A 5 -29.87 15.21 3.01
C LEU A 5 -31.21 15.92 3.15
N THR A 6 -32.27 15.17 3.33
CA THR A 6 -33.65 15.73 3.42
C THR A 6 -34.14 15.90 4.86
N SER A 7 -33.31 15.57 5.87
CA SER A 7 -33.70 15.60 7.28
C SER A 7 -34.22 16.98 7.72
N LYS A 8 -33.53 18.07 7.37
CA LYS A 8 -33.94 19.43 7.72
C LYS A 8 -35.29 19.84 7.10
N ILE A 9 -35.54 19.41 5.85
CA ILE A 9 -36.82 19.66 5.17
C ILE A 9 -37.93 18.88 5.89
N TYR A 10 -37.66 17.62 6.25
CA TYR A 10 -38.59 16.77 7.00
C TYR A 10 -38.89 17.34 8.38
N GLU A 11 -37.90 17.91 9.06
CA GLU A 11 -38.04 18.55 10.37
C GLU A 11 -38.74 19.92 10.31
N GLY A 12 -39.13 20.37 9.11
CA GLY A 12 -39.83 21.65 8.91
C GLY A 12 -38.91 22.86 9.01
N SER A 13 -37.61 22.67 8.91
CA SER A 13 -36.65 23.78 8.86
C SER A 13 -36.74 24.50 7.52
N ASP A 14 -36.76 25.84 7.55
CA ASP A 14 -36.67 26.67 6.34
C ASP A 14 -35.28 26.47 5.72
N THR A 15 -35.24 25.69 4.65
CA THR A 15 -33.98 25.31 3.98
C THR A 15 -33.95 25.96 2.60
N SER A 16 -33.03 26.90 2.39
CA SER A 16 -32.82 27.53 1.09
C SER A 16 -32.43 26.55 0.00
N LEU A 17 -32.69 26.87 -1.27
CA LEU A 17 -32.21 26.09 -2.40
C LEU A 17 -30.66 25.90 -2.34
N ARG A 18 -29.97 26.97 -1.96
CA ARG A 18 -28.49 26.96 -1.76
C ARG A 18 -28.06 25.92 -0.74
N ASP A 19 -28.65 25.92 0.45
CA ASP A 19 -28.33 24.96 1.51
C ASP A 19 -28.56 23.52 1.08
N PHE A 20 -29.66 23.29 0.37
CA PHE A 20 -29.98 21.95 -0.12
C PHE A 20 -29.05 21.52 -1.25
N ALA A 21 -28.78 22.38 -2.23
CA ALA A 21 -27.86 22.08 -3.33
C ALA A 21 -26.43 21.78 -2.84
N LEU A 22 -25.89 22.61 -1.95
CA LEU A 22 -24.51 22.39 -1.39
C LEU A 22 -24.39 21.10 -0.60
N ARG A 23 -25.44 20.63 0.06
CA ARG A 23 -25.48 19.31 0.69
C ARG A 23 -25.47 18.17 -0.34
N CYS A 24 -26.25 18.32 -1.41
CA CYS A 24 -26.37 17.32 -2.46
C CYS A 24 -25.05 17.13 -3.24
N VAL A 25 -24.26 18.18 -3.42
CA VAL A 25 -22.98 18.16 -4.15
C VAL A 25 -22.00 17.14 -3.56
N ARG A 26 -22.03 16.89 -2.26
CA ARG A 26 -21.20 15.88 -1.61
C ARG A 26 -21.41 14.46 -2.16
N GLN A 27 -22.64 14.14 -2.56
CA GLN A 27 -22.94 12.81 -3.11
C GLN A 27 -22.51 12.65 -4.58
N LEU A 28 -22.27 13.74 -5.29
CA LEU A 28 -21.90 13.73 -6.71
C LEU A 28 -20.39 13.59 -6.97
N GLY A 29 -19.58 13.22 -5.96
CA GLY A 29 -18.14 13.01 -6.14
C GLY A 29 -17.29 14.29 -6.16
N ALA A 30 -17.81 15.42 -6.64
CA ALA A 30 -17.16 16.73 -6.52
C ALA A 30 -17.03 17.18 -5.06
N GLY A 31 -17.94 16.72 -4.20
CA GLY A 31 -17.91 16.97 -2.75
C GLY A 31 -16.81 16.19 -2.01
N TYR A 32 -16.28 15.09 -2.55
CA TYR A 32 -15.23 14.32 -1.89
C TYR A 32 -13.91 15.10 -1.76
N LYS A 33 -13.56 15.91 -2.75
CA LYS A 33 -12.37 16.77 -2.68
C LYS A 33 -12.63 18.04 -1.85
N ALA A 34 -13.87 18.53 -1.82
CA ALA A 34 -14.25 19.62 -0.95
C ALA A 34 -14.29 19.22 0.54
N SER A 35 -14.44 17.93 0.86
CA SER A 35 -14.39 17.40 2.24
C SER A 35 -13.01 17.49 2.89
N ASN A 36 -11.94 17.76 2.13
CA ASN A 36 -10.61 18.05 2.68
C ASN A 36 -10.55 19.37 3.48
N TYR A 37 -11.65 20.16 3.47
CA TYR A 37 -11.79 21.33 4.35
C TYR A 37 -12.12 20.99 5.81
N GLY A 38 -12.28 19.69 6.15
CA GLY A 38 -12.52 19.27 7.54
C GLY A 38 -13.85 19.77 8.15
N GLU A 39 -14.64 20.52 7.39
CA GLU A 39 -15.92 21.05 7.81
C GLU A 39 -17.07 20.24 7.20
N ASP A 40 -18.11 20.06 7.99
CA ASP A 40 -19.26 19.27 7.57
C ASP A 40 -20.11 19.92 6.45
N GLU A 41 -19.87 21.16 6.05
CA GLU A 41 -20.64 21.86 5.01
C GLU A 41 -19.75 22.76 4.13
N LEU A 42 -20.04 22.81 2.82
CA LEU A 42 -19.42 23.79 1.92
C LEU A 42 -19.80 25.22 2.36
N PRO A 43 -18.86 26.20 2.27
CA PRO A 43 -19.16 27.59 2.63
C PRO A 43 -20.35 28.12 1.80
N LYS A 44 -21.25 28.88 2.44
CA LYS A 44 -22.47 29.37 1.79
C LYS A 44 -22.27 30.69 1.05
N ASP A 45 -21.34 31.49 1.52
CA ASP A 45 -21.10 32.87 1.15
C ASP A 45 -20.00 33.08 0.11
N LYS A 46 -19.19 32.04 -0.12
CA LYS A 46 -18.07 32.11 -1.06
C LYS A 46 -17.81 30.77 -1.71
N VAL A 47 -17.30 30.80 -2.96
CA VAL A 47 -16.85 29.59 -3.66
C VAL A 47 -15.60 29.07 -2.96
N PRO A 48 -15.56 27.82 -2.47
CA PRO A 48 -14.35 27.24 -1.91
C PRO A 48 -13.31 27.04 -3.02
N ILE A 49 -12.06 27.25 -2.69
CA ILE A 49 -10.91 26.96 -3.59
C ILE A 49 -10.23 25.72 -3.06
N ILE A 50 -10.29 24.65 -3.82
CA ILE A 50 -9.55 23.42 -3.52
C ILE A 50 -8.13 23.57 -4.04
N ILE A 51 -7.16 23.16 -3.24
CA ILE A 51 -5.74 23.17 -3.60
C ILE A 51 -5.22 21.73 -3.68
N VAL A 52 -4.20 21.55 -4.51
CA VAL A 52 -3.49 20.26 -4.57
C VAL A 52 -2.82 20.01 -3.21
N PRO A 53 -3.02 18.84 -2.58
CA PRO A 53 -2.36 18.53 -1.31
C PRO A 53 -0.84 18.58 -1.42
N GLU A 54 -0.20 19.21 -0.45
CA GLU A 54 1.25 19.47 -0.43
C GLU A 54 2.09 18.18 -0.56
N TYR A 55 1.59 17.05 -0.08
CA TYR A 55 2.32 15.79 -0.13
C TYR A 55 2.61 15.31 -1.57
N TYR A 56 1.83 15.71 -2.59
CA TYR A 56 2.15 15.38 -3.98
C TYR A 56 3.43 16.06 -4.45
N TYR A 57 3.59 17.35 -4.13
CA TYR A 57 4.81 18.09 -4.43
C TYR A 57 6.00 17.59 -3.64
N LYS A 58 5.78 17.26 -2.37
CA LYS A 58 6.81 16.69 -1.51
C LYS A 58 7.29 15.34 -2.05
N ASN A 59 6.38 14.43 -2.38
CA ASN A 59 6.75 13.12 -2.92
C ASN A 59 7.56 13.26 -4.22
N LEU A 60 7.19 14.17 -5.11
CA LEU A 60 7.96 14.43 -6.32
C LEU A 60 9.35 14.98 -5.99
N CYS A 61 9.44 15.93 -5.06
CA CYS A 61 10.72 16.49 -4.63
C CYS A 61 11.64 15.42 -4.03
N ASP A 62 11.10 14.56 -3.16
CA ASP A 62 11.85 13.47 -2.53
C ASP A 62 12.34 12.46 -3.58
N ALA A 63 11.51 12.07 -4.54
CA ALA A 63 11.88 11.18 -5.63
C ALA A 63 12.97 11.79 -6.53
N GLU A 64 12.88 13.09 -6.87
CA GLU A 64 13.92 13.79 -7.63
C GLU A 64 15.23 13.95 -6.86
N GLN A 65 15.18 14.07 -5.53
CA GLN A 65 16.38 14.08 -4.69
C GLN A 65 17.05 12.71 -4.67
N GLU A 66 16.28 11.64 -4.56
CA GLU A 66 16.79 10.26 -4.62
C GLU A 66 17.47 9.98 -5.96
N LEU A 67 16.86 10.35 -7.07
CA LEU A 67 17.46 10.19 -8.40
C LEU A 67 18.77 10.97 -8.52
N ARG A 68 18.80 12.24 -8.07
CA ARG A 68 20.03 13.06 -8.05
C ARG A 68 21.12 12.46 -7.17
N TYR A 69 20.75 11.87 -6.05
CA TYR A 69 21.68 11.16 -5.16
C TYR A 69 22.37 10.02 -5.90
N TRP A 70 21.62 9.12 -6.55
CA TRP A 70 22.19 7.99 -7.27
C TRP A 70 23.06 8.43 -8.46
N GLN A 71 22.65 9.44 -9.21
CA GLN A 71 23.43 10.01 -10.30
C GLN A 71 24.74 10.64 -9.78
N SER A 72 24.67 11.41 -8.70
CA SER A 72 25.86 12.01 -8.07
C SER A 72 26.80 10.95 -7.49
N MET A 73 26.28 9.92 -6.85
CA MET A 73 27.09 8.82 -6.34
C MET A 73 27.83 8.10 -7.46
N ARG A 74 27.17 7.84 -8.59
CA ARG A 74 27.79 7.26 -9.78
C ARG A 74 28.92 8.14 -10.32
N ASP A 75 28.67 9.43 -10.47
CA ASP A 75 29.54 10.33 -11.24
C ASP A 75 30.68 10.91 -10.39
N ASN A 76 30.44 11.14 -9.08
CA ASN A 76 31.36 11.89 -8.22
C ASN A 76 31.91 11.07 -7.02
N HIS A 77 31.26 9.95 -6.66
CA HIS A 77 31.60 9.19 -5.46
C HIS A 77 31.68 7.66 -5.69
N PRO A 78 32.41 7.19 -6.74
CA PRO A 78 32.39 5.78 -7.12
C PRO A 78 32.94 4.85 -6.05
N GLU A 79 33.89 5.29 -5.22
CA GLU A 79 34.44 4.49 -4.12
C GLU A 79 33.43 4.32 -2.98
N GLU A 80 32.68 5.37 -2.66
CA GLU A 80 31.63 5.30 -1.62
C GLU A 80 30.47 4.41 -2.11
N LEU A 81 30.12 4.56 -3.37
CA LEU A 81 29.11 3.74 -4.03
C LEU A 81 29.50 2.26 -4.00
N ARG A 82 30.78 1.95 -4.25
CA ARG A 82 31.30 0.56 -4.15
C ARG A 82 31.19 0.00 -2.75
N LYS A 83 31.54 0.78 -1.74
CA LYS A 83 31.38 0.39 -0.32
C LYS A 83 29.90 0.14 0.04
N LEU A 84 28.99 0.95 -0.50
CA LEU A 84 27.56 0.75 -0.30
C LEU A 84 27.08 -0.56 -0.92
N TYR A 85 27.53 -0.85 -2.14
CA TYR A 85 27.24 -2.12 -2.80
C TYR A 85 27.80 -3.32 -2.01
N ASP A 86 29.08 -3.27 -1.60
CA ASP A 86 29.72 -4.35 -0.84
C ASP A 86 28.95 -4.62 0.47
N LYS A 87 28.48 -3.57 1.14
CA LYS A 87 27.59 -3.70 2.31
C LYS A 87 26.27 -4.39 1.97
N LYS A 88 25.68 -4.08 0.82
CA LYS A 88 24.44 -4.73 0.37
C LYS A 88 24.64 -6.21 0.07
N VAL A 89 25.78 -6.57 -0.52
CA VAL A 89 26.19 -7.98 -0.71
C VAL A 89 26.33 -8.70 0.62
N GLU A 90 27.00 -8.07 1.60
CA GLU A 90 27.13 -8.61 2.95
C GLU A 90 25.77 -8.83 3.64
N GLU A 91 24.89 -7.82 3.58
CA GLU A 91 23.53 -7.91 4.14
C GLU A 91 22.74 -9.06 3.50
N HIS A 92 22.85 -9.23 2.18
CA HIS A 92 22.21 -10.32 1.44
C HIS A 92 22.75 -11.69 1.88
N ASN A 93 24.07 -11.86 1.95
CA ASN A 93 24.71 -13.09 2.37
C ASN A 93 24.34 -13.46 3.82
N LEU A 94 24.36 -12.48 4.72
CA LEU A 94 23.96 -12.68 6.12
C LEU A 94 22.48 -13.08 6.24
N ALA A 95 21.61 -12.49 5.43
CA ALA A 95 20.20 -12.87 5.39
C ALA A 95 20.02 -14.31 4.91
N PHE A 96 20.81 -14.73 3.91
CA PHE A 96 20.81 -16.10 3.41
C PHE A 96 21.34 -17.09 4.47
N ASP A 97 22.42 -16.75 5.17
CA ASP A 97 22.97 -17.59 6.25
C ASP A 97 21.97 -17.78 7.40
N LYS A 98 21.33 -16.70 7.85
CA LYS A 98 20.26 -16.78 8.85
C LYS A 98 19.09 -17.66 8.40
N TYR A 99 18.73 -17.54 7.12
CA TYR A 99 17.69 -18.38 6.56
C TYR A 99 18.12 -19.85 6.55
N ASN A 100 19.38 -20.16 6.17
CA ASN A 100 19.94 -21.52 6.21
C ASN A 100 20.00 -22.09 7.64
N GLU A 101 20.38 -21.28 8.62
CA GLU A 101 20.34 -21.68 10.04
C GLU A 101 18.92 -22.05 10.47
N SER A 102 17.94 -21.21 10.11
CA SER A 102 16.53 -21.48 10.40
C SER A 102 16.03 -22.76 9.74
N LEU A 103 16.50 -23.01 8.49
CA LEU A 103 16.19 -24.24 7.77
C LEU A 103 16.81 -25.47 8.45
N GLY A 104 18.04 -25.33 8.97
CA GLY A 104 18.70 -26.39 9.73
C GLY A 104 17.92 -26.81 10.97
N VAL A 105 17.18 -25.89 11.60
CA VAL A 105 16.23 -26.18 12.69
C VAL A 105 15.01 -26.94 12.16
N ASP A 106 14.46 -26.48 11.03
CA ASP A 106 13.30 -27.11 10.40
C ASP A 106 13.61 -28.54 9.90
N LEU A 107 14.81 -28.77 9.38
CA LEU A 107 15.31 -30.11 9.02
C LEU A 107 15.37 -31.05 10.23
N LYS A 108 15.90 -30.57 11.36
CA LYS A 108 15.92 -31.35 12.61
C LYS A 108 14.50 -31.64 13.13
N LEU A 109 13.58 -30.71 12.95
CA LEU A 109 12.19 -30.91 13.30
C LEU A 109 11.54 -31.97 12.39
N ARG A 110 11.76 -31.89 11.10
CA ARG A 110 11.33 -32.89 10.12
C ARG A 110 11.84 -34.27 10.47
N ASP A 111 13.14 -34.41 10.74
CA ASP A 111 13.73 -35.68 11.14
C ASP A 111 13.07 -36.30 12.39
N ARG A 112 12.67 -35.47 13.36
CA ARG A 112 11.94 -35.92 14.54
C ARG A 112 10.56 -36.46 14.17
N TYR A 113 9.80 -35.77 13.35
CA TYR A 113 8.51 -36.23 12.89
C TYR A 113 8.60 -37.50 12.05
N GLU A 114 9.54 -37.56 11.09
CA GLU A 114 9.75 -38.73 10.24
C GLU A 114 10.20 -39.96 11.05
N ASN A 115 11.08 -39.76 12.04
CA ASN A 115 11.48 -40.84 12.94
C ASN A 115 10.30 -41.36 13.80
N MET A 116 9.44 -40.46 14.27
CA MET A 116 8.23 -40.87 14.99
C MET A 116 7.25 -41.59 14.05
N LEU A 117 7.08 -41.09 12.82
CA LEU A 117 6.23 -41.72 11.82
C LEU A 117 6.68 -43.14 11.52
N LYS A 118 7.99 -43.38 11.28
CA LYS A 118 8.55 -44.71 11.11
C LYS A 118 8.28 -45.65 12.28
N ARG A 119 8.36 -45.11 13.51
CA ARG A 119 8.07 -45.91 14.71
C ARG A 119 6.61 -46.30 14.82
N VAL A 120 5.68 -45.37 14.48
CA VAL A 120 4.24 -45.62 14.49
C VAL A 120 3.86 -46.59 13.36
N GLU A 121 4.44 -46.45 12.18
CA GLU A 121 4.21 -47.37 11.06
C GLU A 121 4.67 -48.80 11.37
N ALA A 122 5.82 -48.91 12.03
CA ALA A 122 6.38 -50.20 12.46
C ALA A 122 5.69 -50.82 13.69
N TRP A 123 4.84 -50.04 14.40
CA TRP A 123 4.16 -50.53 15.60
C TRP A 123 3.13 -51.57 15.25
N ASP A 124 3.34 -52.83 15.74
CA ASP A 124 2.36 -53.90 15.63
C ASP A 124 1.26 -53.75 16.70
N VAL A 125 0.04 -53.49 16.26
CA VAL A 125 -1.08 -53.19 17.12
C VAL A 125 -2.21 -54.25 16.96
N LYS A 126 -2.93 -54.48 18.03
CA LYS A 126 -4.17 -55.28 17.98
C LYS A 126 -5.23 -54.53 17.16
N GLU A 127 -6.18 -55.30 16.62
CA GLU A 127 -7.24 -54.78 15.74
C GLU A 127 -8.02 -53.63 16.38
N ASP A 128 -8.27 -53.68 17.69
CA ASP A 128 -8.96 -52.64 18.46
C ASP A 128 -8.27 -51.26 18.45
N TYR A 129 -6.98 -51.20 18.11
CA TYR A 129 -6.19 -49.96 18.11
C TYR A 129 -5.76 -49.51 16.70
N LEU A 130 -6.22 -50.14 15.64
CA LEU A 130 -5.87 -49.76 14.26
C LEU A 130 -6.29 -48.34 13.95
N SER A 131 -7.47 -47.93 14.35
CA SER A 131 -7.95 -46.55 14.13
C SER A 131 -7.11 -45.51 14.86
N LEU A 132 -6.55 -45.83 16.01
CA LEU A 132 -5.60 -44.96 16.72
C LEU A 132 -4.29 -44.85 15.96
N LYS A 133 -3.74 -45.95 15.46
CA LYS A 133 -2.52 -45.96 14.62
C LYS A 133 -2.71 -45.11 13.38
N GLU A 134 -3.83 -45.25 12.68
CA GLU A 134 -4.17 -44.48 11.50
C GLU A 134 -4.25 -42.97 11.81
N LEU A 135 -4.89 -42.59 12.89
CA LEU A 135 -4.96 -41.22 13.36
C LEU A 135 -3.55 -40.63 13.63
N MET A 136 -2.70 -41.40 14.34
CA MET A 136 -1.32 -40.96 14.64
C MET A 136 -0.52 -40.75 13.35
N ILE A 137 -0.60 -41.67 12.37
CA ILE A 137 0.04 -41.54 11.06
C ILE A 137 -0.45 -40.30 10.35
N LYS A 138 -1.76 -40.06 10.32
CA LYS A 138 -2.37 -38.91 9.68
C LYS A 138 -1.85 -37.60 10.31
N GLN A 139 -1.90 -37.49 11.63
CA GLN A 139 -1.43 -36.29 12.34
C GLN A 139 0.06 -36.00 12.07
N LEU A 140 0.92 -37.03 12.09
CA LEU A 140 2.34 -36.83 11.79
C LEU A 140 2.59 -36.38 10.34
N LYS A 141 1.86 -36.94 9.38
CA LYS A 141 1.96 -36.52 7.98
C LYS A 141 1.47 -35.08 7.76
N GLU A 142 0.39 -34.70 8.43
CA GLU A 142 -0.12 -33.33 8.43
C GLU A 142 0.90 -32.36 9.05
N SER A 143 1.50 -32.71 10.22
CA SER A 143 2.53 -31.88 10.85
C SER A 143 3.77 -31.73 9.96
N ILE A 144 4.24 -32.80 9.30
CA ILE A 144 5.35 -32.71 8.36
C ILE A 144 5.01 -31.73 7.20
N ALA A 145 3.78 -31.78 6.70
CA ALA A 145 3.36 -30.94 5.57
C ALA A 145 3.22 -29.46 5.94
N TYR A 146 2.76 -29.16 7.17
CA TYR A 146 2.46 -27.78 7.59
C TYR A 146 3.58 -27.12 8.41
N ASP A 147 4.29 -27.91 9.25
CA ASP A 147 5.29 -27.37 10.18
C ASP A 147 6.72 -27.37 9.58
N CYS A 148 6.94 -28.20 8.54
CA CYS A 148 8.28 -28.33 7.95
C CYS A 148 8.34 -27.68 6.58
N ARG A 149 9.20 -26.66 6.44
CA ARG A 149 9.44 -25.98 5.16
C ARG A 149 10.06 -26.90 4.11
N PRO A 150 9.96 -26.57 2.79
CA PRO A 150 10.69 -27.28 1.74
C PRO A 150 12.19 -27.32 2.02
N THR A 151 12.83 -28.45 1.74
CA THR A 151 14.23 -28.71 2.08
C THR A 151 15.23 -28.19 1.06
N THR A 152 14.76 -27.62 -0.07
CA THR A 152 15.62 -27.13 -1.15
C THR A 152 15.67 -25.63 -1.15
N ILE A 153 16.85 -25.08 -0.89
CA ILE A 153 17.14 -23.67 -1.12
C ILE A 153 18.17 -23.59 -2.23
N THR A 154 17.85 -22.80 -3.25
CA THR A 154 18.83 -22.39 -4.24
C THR A 154 19.40 -21.06 -3.78
N TYR A 155 20.69 -20.98 -3.54
CA TYR A 155 21.37 -19.70 -3.34
C TYR A 155 21.31 -18.92 -4.64
N GLU A 156 20.70 -17.75 -4.59
CA GLU A 156 20.76 -16.77 -5.66
C GLU A 156 21.79 -15.70 -5.26
N PRO A 157 22.91 -15.58 -6.00
CA PRO A 157 23.90 -14.58 -5.70
C PRO A 157 23.29 -13.17 -5.85
N PHE A 158 23.75 -12.24 -5.03
CA PHE A 158 23.37 -10.84 -5.22
C PHE A 158 23.78 -10.40 -6.64
N MET A 159 22.98 -9.55 -7.27
CA MET A 159 23.25 -9.05 -8.62
C MET A 159 24.61 -8.35 -8.68
N ASP A 160 25.25 -8.34 -9.83
CA ASP A 160 26.53 -7.65 -10.01
C ASP A 160 26.39 -6.12 -9.83
N TYR A 161 27.54 -5.47 -9.62
CA TYR A 161 27.60 -4.05 -9.29
C TYR A 161 26.94 -3.16 -10.36
N ASP A 162 27.25 -3.41 -11.63
CA ASP A 162 26.75 -2.56 -12.71
C ASP A 162 25.25 -2.71 -12.90
N LEU A 163 24.75 -3.94 -12.77
CA LEU A 163 23.33 -4.24 -12.83
C LEU A 163 22.60 -3.66 -11.62
N TRP A 164 23.18 -3.76 -10.42
CA TRP A 164 22.62 -3.19 -9.22
C TRP A 164 22.49 -1.65 -9.32
N LEU A 165 23.56 -0.97 -9.76
CA LEU A 165 23.55 0.48 -9.90
C LEU A 165 22.55 0.93 -10.97
N LYS A 166 22.53 0.25 -12.11
CA LYS A 166 21.54 0.51 -13.16
C LYS A 166 20.12 0.36 -12.61
N PHE A 167 19.85 -0.69 -11.85
CA PHE A 167 18.55 -0.93 -11.24
C PHE A 167 18.15 0.20 -10.27
N GLN A 168 19.08 0.68 -9.41
CA GLN A 168 18.78 1.80 -8.49
C GLN A 168 18.38 3.06 -9.26
N ILE A 169 19.12 3.40 -10.34
CA ILE A 169 18.82 4.58 -11.16
C ILE A 169 17.48 4.42 -11.90
N GLU A 170 17.24 3.28 -12.55
CA GLU A 170 16.00 3.01 -13.28
C GLU A 170 14.77 3.03 -12.33
N CYS A 171 14.88 2.46 -11.13
CA CYS A 171 13.82 2.54 -10.13
C CYS A 171 13.53 3.99 -9.70
N SER A 172 14.57 4.79 -9.49
CA SER A 172 14.41 6.19 -9.11
C SER A 172 13.83 7.04 -10.25
N GLU A 173 14.22 6.79 -11.51
CA GLU A 173 13.64 7.42 -12.69
C GLU A 173 12.14 7.10 -12.83
N GLU A 174 11.78 5.84 -12.63
CA GLU A 174 10.39 5.39 -12.67
C GLU A 174 9.57 6.03 -11.55
N GLU A 175 10.10 6.13 -10.32
CA GLU A 175 9.39 6.78 -9.21
C GLU A 175 9.16 8.27 -9.50
N VAL A 176 10.15 8.98 -10.05
CA VAL A 176 9.97 10.38 -10.49
C VAL A 176 8.86 10.47 -11.55
N ARG A 177 8.84 9.56 -12.53
CA ARG A 177 7.80 9.51 -13.56
C ARG A 177 6.43 9.31 -12.95
N MET A 178 6.30 8.34 -12.05
CA MET A 178 5.03 8.03 -11.37
C MET A 178 4.54 9.19 -10.49
N CYS A 179 5.45 9.87 -9.78
CA CYS A 179 5.10 11.03 -8.97
C CYS A 179 4.63 12.20 -9.84
N LYS A 180 5.25 12.46 -11.00
CA LYS A 180 4.81 13.48 -11.96
C LYS A 180 3.42 13.18 -12.50
N GLU A 181 3.18 11.97 -12.96
CA GLU A 181 1.87 11.55 -13.47
C GLU A 181 0.75 11.68 -12.41
N ARG A 182 1.05 11.31 -11.16
CA ARG A 182 0.10 11.47 -10.05
C ARG A 182 -0.19 12.94 -9.75
N LEU A 183 0.83 13.77 -9.73
CA LEU A 183 0.68 15.22 -9.51
C LEU A 183 -0.14 15.86 -10.62
N GLU A 184 0.20 15.64 -11.90
CA GLU A 184 -0.53 16.18 -13.06
C GLU A 184 -2.01 15.76 -13.05
N LYS A 185 -2.27 14.50 -12.74
CA LYS A 185 -3.64 13.99 -12.61
C LYS A 185 -4.40 14.68 -11.48
N GLU A 186 -3.74 14.91 -10.34
CA GLU A 186 -4.37 15.60 -9.21
C GLU A 186 -4.60 17.08 -9.51
N GLU A 187 -3.63 17.78 -10.11
CA GLU A 187 -3.78 19.18 -10.54
C GLU A 187 -4.95 19.35 -11.53
N LYS A 188 -5.05 18.46 -12.50
CA LYS A 188 -6.17 18.44 -13.45
C LYS A 188 -7.50 18.25 -12.72
N SER A 189 -7.57 17.28 -11.82
CA SER A 189 -8.78 16.97 -11.07
C SER A 189 -9.19 18.09 -10.11
N VAL A 190 -8.24 18.78 -9.47
CA VAL A 190 -8.48 19.96 -8.63
C VAL A 190 -9.00 21.11 -9.47
N ARG A 191 -8.41 21.37 -10.63
CA ARG A 191 -8.87 22.42 -11.57
C ARG A 191 -10.32 22.17 -12.02
N GLU A 192 -10.62 20.96 -12.51
CA GLU A 192 -11.96 20.58 -12.95
C GLU A 192 -12.99 20.72 -11.80
N THR A 193 -12.62 20.35 -10.59
CA THR A 193 -13.48 20.50 -9.40
C THR A 193 -13.72 21.96 -9.06
N ASN A 194 -12.69 22.80 -9.10
CA ASN A 194 -12.85 24.24 -8.85
C ASN A 194 -13.72 24.92 -9.92
N GLU A 195 -13.58 24.56 -11.18
CA GLU A 195 -14.43 25.04 -12.27
C GLU A 195 -15.89 24.62 -12.07
N TYR A 196 -16.12 23.37 -11.71
CA TYR A 196 -17.45 22.85 -11.39
C TYR A 196 -18.08 23.61 -10.22
N LEU A 197 -17.35 23.79 -9.11
CA LEU A 197 -17.86 24.52 -7.94
C LEU A 197 -18.19 25.97 -8.29
N LYS A 198 -17.32 26.62 -9.05
CA LYS A 198 -17.59 28.00 -9.52
C LYS A 198 -18.89 28.09 -10.34
N GLY A 199 -19.08 27.19 -11.31
CA GLY A 199 -20.29 27.14 -12.12
C GLY A 199 -21.55 26.84 -11.28
N LEU A 200 -21.42 25.93 -10.31
CA LEU A 200 -22.52 25.59 -9.40
C LEU A 200 -22.95 26.79 -8.55
N TYR A 201 -22.02 27.49 -7.91
CA TYR A 201 -22.33 28.65 -7.09
C TYR A 201 -22.97 29.76 -7.93
N GLN A 202 -22.49 29.98 -9.15
CA GLN A 202 -23.10 30.92 -10.08
C GLN A 202 -24.55 30.51 -10.42
N ALA A 203 -24.81 29.25 -10.74
CA ALA A 203 -26.16 28.76 -11.04
C ALA A 203 -27.12 28.89 -9.86
N ILE A 204 -26.61 28.64 -8.62
CA ILE A 204 -27.43 28.86 -7.40
C ILE A 204 -27.72 30.33 -7.18
N ASP A 205 -26.74 31.23 -7.40
CA ASP A 205 -26.93 32.68 -7.25
C ASP A 205 -27.94 33.26 -8.26
N GLU A 206 -27.96 32.70 -9.48
CA GLU A 206 -28.94 33.05 -10.50
C GLU A 206 -30.37 32.60 -10.13
N ALA A 207 -30.49 31.42 -9.48
CA ALA A 207 -31.78 30.87 -9.08
C ALA A 207 -32.32 31.48 -7.76
N GLU A 208 -31.46 31.74 -6.79
CA GLU A 208 -31.79 32.29 -5.48
C GLU A 208 -30.70 33.26 -5.03
N PRO A 209 -30.76 34.54 -5.44
CA PRO A 209 -29.76 35.54 -5.08
C PRO A 209 -29.64 35.70 -3.57
N LEU A 210 -28.40 35.78 -3.08
CA LEU A 210 -28.12 36.14 -1.69
C LEU A 210 -28.70 37.54 -1.44
N ASN A 211 -29.75 37.62 -0.62
CA ASN A 211 -30.20 38.91 -0.14
C ASN A 211 -29.06 39.58 0.66
N LYS A 212 -28.51 40.65 0.09
CA LYS A 212 -27.50 41.49 0.73
C LYS A 212 -28.09 42.33 1.84
#